data_553d99d6d24ab20f581c6e2a656d8c6f
#
_entry.id   553d99d6d24ab20f581c6e2a656d8c6f
#
_cell.length_a   1.000
_cell.length_b   1.000
_cell.length_c   1.000
_cell.angle_alpha   90.00
_cell.angle_beta   90.00
_cell.angle_gamma   90.00
#
_symmetry.space_group_name_H-M   'P 1'
#
loop_
_entity.id
_entity.type
_entity.pdbx_description
1 polymer ?
#
loop_
_entity_poly.entity_id
_entity_poly.type
_entity_poly.pdbx_seq_one_letter_code
_entity_poly.pdbx_strand_id
1 'polypeptide(L)'
;MILAAIGAVIINYESEGALLLLIFAGAEVLENYATSKSTKAISELMSHLPSTASRIGADGEITEIPTEELIQGDIVLVAKGEQIPIDGQADRQVSVNEAALTGESVPVVKEKDEEVFAGTVNDGNSFRLTVTKTSDDTIFSNIVRMVEEAQQRPSKLSKTIDRIESKYVISVLIGVPVFIAILYFFNNLGFEESFYRGMVMLTVASPCALVASATPATLSAISNGAKNGILFKGGAAMEALSTMEILYSDKTGTLTYGDFVVEEYAADEDTLKEVVTIEQHSSHPIAEAIVKKFKTLDLDSVDDSEPVEEIVGSGMKKGDIIVGKPDAFKDYTDPSNYRDQIIAGNTNIFVGESGQITGYFDEAVHAVENFQNSDIEVVLLTGDNETVAEKVAGEVGITDYTASCLPEDKVRFVNESQKKSKIVGMIGDGINDAPALANADIGIAMGSGSSVAMESSDVVIVKNNLQKLFYSFMLSNRLNRIILANIIFSISVIVILVLLNIFGLLNLPTAVLFHEGSTILVILNGLRLLRAK
;
A
#
# COMPACT_ATOMS: atom_id res chain seq x y z
N MET A 1 -36.50 -8.40 2.96
CA MET A 1 -37.23 -7.77 1.83
C MET A 1 -38.35 -8.64 1.26
N ILE A 2 -38.09 -9.88 0.82
CA ILE A 2 -39.10 -10.78 0.22
C ILE A 2 -40.28 -11.04 1.16
N LEU A 3 -40.05 -11.30 2.44
CA LEU A 3 -41.13 -11.49 3.43
C LEU A 3 -42.00 -10.23 3.59
N ALA A 4 -41.40 -9.04 3.56
CA ALA A 4 -42.13 -7.79 3.61
C ALA A 4 -43.01 -7.57 2.37
N ALA A 5 -42.50 -7.90 1.18
CA ALA A 5 -43.25 -7.84 -0.07
C ALA A 5 -44.46 -8.81 -0.08
N ILE A 6 -44.21 -10.08 0.35
CA ILE A 6 -45.30 -11.07 0.51
C ILE A 6 -46.33 -10.56 1.53
N GLY A 7 -45.91 -10.02 2.64
CA GLY A 7 -46.79 -9.45 3.66
C GLY A 7 -47.64 -8.29 3.13
N ALA A 8 -47.04 -7.39 2.33
CA ALA A 8 -47.78 -6.31 1.67
C ALA A 8 -48.88 -6.84 0.74
N VAL A 9 -48.61 -7.87 -0.05
CA VAL A 9 -49.60 -8.53 -0.92
C VAL A 9 -50.76 -9.12 -0.10
N ILE A 10 -50.48 -9.76 1.03
CA ILE A 10 -51.50 -10.37 1.91
C ILE A 10 -52.52 -9.33 2.42
N ILE A 11 -52.10 -8.10 2.60
CA ILE A 11 -52.98 -7.02 3.10
C ILE A 11 -53.46 -6.06 1.99
N ASN A 12 -53.40 -6.49 0.71
CA ASN A 12 -53.82 -5.76 -0.49
C ASN A 12 -53.02 -4.47 -0.78
N TYR A 13 -51.74 -4.43 -0.42
CA TYR A 13 -50.78 -3.36 -0.77
C TYR A 13 -49.82 -3.82 -1.86
N GLU A 14 -50.33 -4.48 -2.90
CA GLU A 14 -49.50 -5.14 -3.95
C GLU A 14 -48.58 -4.14 -4.67
N SER A 15 -49.12 -2.89 -4.92
CA SER A 15 -48.34 -1.86 -5.59
C SER A 15 -47.12 -1.40 -4.77
N GLU A 16 -47.23 -1.34 -3.45
CA GLU A 16 -46.14 -1.00 -2.55
C GLU A 16 -45.14 -2.16 -2.43
N GLY A 17 -45.63 -3.40 -2.35
CA GLY A 17 -44.82 -4.59 -2.39
C GLY A 17 -44.01 -4.73 -3.68
N ALA A 18 -44.65 -4.42 -4.83
CA ALA A 18 -43.97 -4.41 -6.12
C ALA A 18 -42.89 -3.31 -6.20
N LEU A 19 -43.22 -2.09 -5.71
CA LEU A 19 -42.26 -0.98 -5.68
C LEU A 19 -41.07 -1.26 -4.75
N LEU A 20 -41.32 -1.90 -3.59
CA LEU A 20 -40.29 -2.37 -2.68
C LEU A 20 -39.29 -3.26 -3.41
N LEU A 21 -39.78 -4.30 -4.12
CA LEU A 21 -38.92 -5.23 -4.85
C LEU A 21 -38.15 -4.54 -5.99
N LEU A 22 -38.79 -3.58 -6.69
CA LEU A 22 -38.16 -2.81 -7.75
C LEU A 22 -37.00 -1.95 -7.21
N ILE A 23 -37.23 -1.21 -6.11
CA ILE A 23 -36.20 -0.37 -5.48
C ILE A 23 -35.06 -1.26 -4.97
N PHE A 24 -35.38 -2.38 -4.30
CA PHE A 24 -34.39 -3.33 -3.80
C PHE A 24 -33.54 -3.92 -4.92
N ALA A 25 -34.15 -4.41 -6.01
CA ALA A 25 -33.42 -4.94 -7.16
C ALA A 25 -32.53 -3.88 -7.82
N GLY A 26 -33.01 -2.64 -7.92
CA GLY A 26 -32.22 -1.51 -8.42
C GLY A 26 -31.04 -1.18 -7.54
N ALA A 27 -31.24 -1.18 -6.23
CA ALA A 27 -30.16 -0.95 -5.25
C ALA A 27 -29.10 -2.08 -5.31
N GLU A 28 -29.52 -3.34 -5.42
CA GLU A 28 -28.62 -4.50 -5.56
C GLU A 28 -27.75 -4.41 -6.82
N VAL A 29 -28.32 -3.98 -7.95
CA VAL A 29 -27.54 -3.75 -9.19
C VAL A 29 -26.50 -2.65 -8.99
N LEU A 30 -26.87 -1.54 -8.33
CA LEU A 30 -25.93 -0.45 -8.03
C LEU A 30 -24.84 -0.88 -7.04
N GLU A 31 -25.18 -1.65 -6.04
CA GLU A 31 -24.25 -2.24 -5.07
C GLU A 31 -23.23 -3.16 -5.76
N ASN A 32 -23.73 -4.09 -6.58
CA ASN A 32 -22.87 -4.99 -7.35
C ASN A 32 -21.96 -4.22 -8.33
N TYR A 33 -22.48 -3.20 -9.00
CA TYR A 33 -21.67 -2.33 -9.86
C TYR A 33 -20.59 -1.59 -9.08
N ALA A 34 -20.93 -1.02 -7.94
CA ALA A 34 -19.98 -0.28 -7.11
C ALA A 34 -18.90 -1.20 -6.53
N THR A 35 -19.27 -2.39 -6.06
CA THR A 35 -18.34 -3.40 -5.55
C THR A 35 -17.43 -3.93 -6.67
N SER A 36 -17.99 -4.21 -7.86
CA SER A 36 -17.21 -4.64 -9.02
C SER A 36 -16.18 -3.61 -9.47
N LYS A 37 -16.45 -2.31 -9.23
CA LYS A 37 -15.49 -1.24 -9.53
C LYS A 37 -14.24 -1.29 -8.62
N SER A 38 -14.39 -1.73 -7.37
CA SER A 38 -13.25 -1.94 -6.45
C SER A 38 -12.39 -3.13 -6.90
N THR A 39 -13.03 -4.22 -7.34
CA THR A 39 -12.34 -5.42 -7.83
C THR A 39 -11.79 -5.26 -9.24
N LYS A 40 -12.44 -4.45 -10.10
CA LYS A 40 -11.95 -4.20 -11.46
C LYS A 40 -10.59 -3.50 -11.48
N ALA A 41 -10.35 -2.59 -10.53
CA ALA A 41 -9.06 -1.93 -10.41
C ALA A 41 -7.90 -2.91 -10.10
N ILE A 42 -8.20 -4.02 -9.45
CA ILE A 42 -7.27 -5.14 -9.21
C ILE A 42 -7.12 -5.98 -10.49
N SER A 43 -8.23 -6.28 -11.16
CA SER A 43 -8.22 -7.03 -12.43
C SER A 43 -7.51 -6.26 -13.57
N GLU A 44 -7.50 -4.93 -13.53
CA GLU A 44 -6.73 -4.11 -14.47
C GLU A 44 -5.22 -4.29 -14.27
N LEU A 45 -4.74 -4.48 -13.05
CA LEU A 45 -3.34 -4.85 -12.80
C LEU A 45 -3.01 -6.20 -13.46
N MET A 46 -3.93 -7.16 -13.42
CA MET A 46 -3.74 -8.49 -14.03
C MET A 46 -3.70 -8.47 -15.57
N SER A 47 -4.31 -7.47 -16.21
CA SER A 47 -4.33 -7.35 -17.68
C SER A 47 -3.00 -6.89 -18.29
N HIS A 48 -2.00 -6.61 -17.46
CA HIS A 48 -0.68 -6.12 -17.90
C HIS A 48 0.34 -7.24 -18.19
N LEU A 49 -0.02 -8.52 -18.16
CA LEU A 49 0.89 -9.59 -18.57
C LEU A 49 0.66 -9.99 -20.02
N PRO A 50 1.70 -10.00 -20.88
CA PRO A 50 1.60 -10.54 -22.23
C PRO A 50 1.27 -12.03 -22.19
N SER A 51 0.30 -12.44 -23.00
CA SER A 51 -0.07 -13.88 -23.13
C SER A 51 0.94 -14.66 -23.98
N THR A 52 1.77 -13.98 -24.78
CA THR A 52 2.77 -14.57 -25.67
C THR A 52 4.12 -13.90 -25.49
N ALA A 53 5.19 -14.60 -25.86
CA ALA A 53 6.58 -14.13 -25.81
C ALA A 53 7.36 -14.57 -27.02
N SER A 54 8.29 -13.74 -27.49
CA SER A 54 9.19 -13.98 -28.62
C SER A 54 10.42 -14.77 -28.17
N ARG A 55 10.34 -16.12 -28.12
CA ARG A 55 11.47 -16.98 -27.72
C ARG A 55 12.48 -17.11 -28.87
N ILE A 56 13.77 -17.01 -28.55
CA ILE A 56 14.88 -17.25 -29.46
C ILE A 56 15.32 -18.70 -29.31
N GLY A 57 15.17 -19.50 -30.37
CA GLY A 57 15.65 -20.88 -30.43
C GLY A 57 17.18 -21.01 -30.49
N ALA A 58 17.70 -22.21 -30.28
CA ALA A 58 19.14 -22.49 -30.36
C ALA A 58 19.74 -22.25 -31.75
N ASP A 59 18.90 -22.25 -32.78
CA ASP A 59 19.23 -21.91 -34.18
C ASP A 59 19.19 -20.41 -34.47
N GLY A 60 18.77 -19.59 -33.49
CA GLY A 60 18.58 -18.14 -33.62
C GLY A 60 17.23 -17.75 -34.23
N GLU A 61 16.33 -18.69 -34.51
CA GLU A 61 14.99 -18.41 -35.00
C GLU A 61 14.11 -17.87 -33.88
N ILE A 62 13.31 -16.83 -34.18
CA ILE A 62 12.40 -16.23 -33.21
C ILE A 62 11.01 -16.85 -33.42
N THR A 63 10.49 -17.49 -32.38
CA THR A 63 9.16 -18.10 -32.38
C THR A 63 8.29 -17.49 -31.29
N GLU A 64 7.08 -17.11 -31.63
CA GLU A 64 6.09 -16.65 -30.66
C GLU A 64 5.46 -17.88 -29.97
N ILE A 65 5.57 -17.92 -28.65
CA ILE A 65 5.01 -18.98 -27.80
C ILE A 65 4.17 -18.40 -26.67
N PRO A 66 3.23 -19.15 -26.07
CA PRO A 66 2.55 -18.76 -24.85
C PRO A 66 3.57 -18.50 -23.72
N THR A 67 3.36 -17.44 -22.96
CA THR A 67 4.25 -17.08 -21.83
C THR A 67 4.32 -18.19 -20.78
N GLU A 68 3.25 -18.96 -20.62
CA GLU A 68 3.16 -20.11 -19.70
C GLU A 68 4.07 -21.29 -20.10
N GLU A 69 4.50 -21.36 -21.36
CA GLU A 69 5.41 -22.41 -21.88
C GLU A 69 6.89 -22.05 -21.70
N LEU A 70 7.22 -20.83 -21.24
CA LEU A 70 8.59 -20.42 -20.98
C LEU A 70 9.15 -21.17 -19.77
N ILE A 71 10.38 -21.63 -19.89
CA ILE A 71 11.12 -22.31 -18.83
C ILE A 71 12.39 -21.53 -18.47
N GLN A 72 12.90 -21.77 -17.28
CA GLN A 72 14.14 -21.15 -16.83
C GLN A 72 15.30 -21.47 -17.78
N GLY A 73 16.02 -20.44 -18.21
CA GLY A 73 17.11 -20.52 -19.18
C GLY A 73 16.70 -20.24 -20.63
N ASP A 74 15.42 -20.15 -20.94
CA ASP A 74 14.97 -19.67 -22.25
C ASP A 74 15.43 -18.23 -22.50
N ILE A 75 15.68 -17.88 -23.76
CA ILE A 75 16.02 -16.52 -24.17
C ILE A 75 14.85 -15.92 -24.92
N VAL A 76 14.39 -14.76 -24.46
CA VAL A 76 13.26 -14.02 -25.03
C VAL A 76 13.75 -12.69 -25.58
N LEU A 77 13.30 -12.31 -26.77
CA LEU A 77 13.52 -10.98 -27.33
C LEU A 77 12.42 -10.04 -26.83
N VAL A 78 12.83 -8.90 -26.23
CA VAL A 78 11.91 -7.84 -25.81
C VAL A 78 12.19 -6.60 -26.63
N ALA A 79 11.26 -6.20 -27.49
CA ALA A 79 11.40 -5.03 -28.34
C ALA A 79 11.12 -3.72 -27.56
N LYS A 80 11.54 -2.58 -28.12
CA LYS A 80 11.23 -1.26 -27.55
C LYS A 80 9.72 -1.02 -27.50
N GLY A 81 9.22 -0.58 -26.34
CA GLY A 81 7.79 -0.36 -26.07
C GLY A 81 7.01 -1.63 -25.76
N GLU A 82 7.64 -2.80 -25.80
CA GLU A 82 7.02 -4.08 -25.48
C GLU A 82 7.02 -4.35 -23.98
N GLN A 83 5.99 -5.02 -23.50
CA GLN A 83 5.94 -5.48 -22.12
C GLN A 83 6.83 -6.70 -21.93
N ILE A 84 7.56 -6.73 -20.81
CA ILE A 84 8.38 -7.87 -20.42
C ILE A 84 7.46 -9.02 -20.01
N PRO A 85 7.56 -10.19 -20.66
CA PRO A 85 6.59 -11.26 -20.48
C PRO A 85 6.80 -12.08 -19.20
N ILE A 86 8.04 -12.15 -18.70
CA ILE A 86 8.42 -13.01 -17.58
C ILE A 86 9.64 -12.43 -16.85
N ASP A 87 9.84 -12.78 -15.57
CA ASP A 87 11.01 -12.34 -14.81
C ASP A 87 12.30 -12.96 -15.37
N GLY A 88 13.35 -12.15 -15.51
CA GLY A 88 14.63 -12.60 -16.04
C GLY A 88 15.73 -11.56 -15.94
N GLN A 89 16.90 -11.87 -16.51
CA GLN A 89 18.06 -10.99 -16.55
C GLN A 89 18.28 -10.40 -17.94
N ALA A 90 18.58 -9.10 -18.01
CA ALA A 90 18.87 -8.40 -19.26
C ALA A 90 20.31 -8.69 -19.74
N ASP A 91 20.52 -8.90 -21.05
CA ASP A 91 21.84 -9.15 -21.65
C ASP A 91 22.70 -7.88 -21.77
N ARG A 92 22.13 -6.73 -21.48
CA ARG A 92 22.74 -5.40 -21.58
C ARG A 92 22.05 -4.38 -20.70
N GLN A 93 22.61 -3.20 -20.57
CA GLN A 93 21.93 -2.06 -19.95
C GLN A 93 20.64 -1.72 -20.71
N VAL A 94 19.55 -1.57 -19.98
CA VAL A 94 18.20 -1.31 -20.51
C VAL A 94 17.46 -0.30 -19.64
N SER A 95 16.58 0.50 -20.27
CA SER A 95 15.66 1.39 -19.55
C SER A 95 14.29 0.74 -19.47
N VAL A 96 13.75 0.58 -18.27
CA VAL A 96 12.50 -0.14 -18.01
C VAL A 96 11.54 0.75 -17.22
N ASN A 97 10.32 0.88 -17.71
CA ASN A 97 9.24 1.55 -16.98
C ASN A 97 8.55 0.53 -16.05
N GLU A 98 8.77 0.67 -14.77
CA GLU A 98 8.24 -0.22 -13.72
C GLU A 98 6.90 0.28 -13.12
N ALA A 99 6.22 1.23 -13.74
CA ALA A 99 4.98 1.83 -13.21
C ALA A 99 3.88 0.82 -12.88
N ALA A 100 3.81 -0.29 -13.62
CA ALA A 100 2.84 -1.35 -13.37
C ALA A 100 3.04 -2.06 -12.01
N LEU A 101 4.30 -2.12 -11.54
CA LEU A 101 4.66 -2.75 -10.25
C LEU A 101 4.75 -1.74 -9.11
N THR A 102 5.33 -0.58 -9.39
CA THR A 102 5.73 0.38 -8.36
C THR A 102 4.80 1.59 -8.24
N GLY A 103 3.99 1.83 -9.27
CA GLY A 103 3.19 3.04 -9.41
C GLY A 103 3.99 4.28 -9.82
N GLU A 104 5.31 4.15 -10.06
CA GLU A 104 6.19 5.26 -10.45
C GLU A 104 6.44 5.24 -11.96
N SER A 105 6.12 6.34 -12.64
CA SER A 105 6.22 6.42 -14.11
C SER A 105 7.61 6.79 -14.61
N VAL A 106 8.59 6.94 -13.73
CA VAL A 106 9.97 7.26 -14.10
C VAL A 106 10.66 5.96 -14.52
N PRO A 107 11.20 5.84 -15.75
CA PRO A 107 11.95 4.68 -16.15
C PRO A 107 13.19 4.46 -15.29
N VAL A 108 13.48 3.21 -14.97
CA VAL A 108 14.66 2.79 -14.21
C VAL A 108 15.68 2.20 -15.18
N VAL A 109 16.93 2.59 -15.05
CA VAL A 109 18.03 1.99 -15.80
C VAL A 109 18.47 0.72 -15.07
N LYS A 110 18.47 -0.40 -15.78
CA LYS A 110 18.95 -1.70 -15.31
C LYS A 110 20.25 -2.03 -16.01
N GLU A 111 21.24 -2.44 -15.25
CA GLU A 111 22.53 -2.85 -15.78
C GLU A 111 22.47 -4.25 -16.41
N LYS A 112 23.55 -4.61 -17.12
CA LYS A 112 23.68 -5.97 -17.66
C LYS A 112 23.64 -7.00 -16.50
N ASP A 113 22.91 -8.10 -16.74
CA ASP A 113 22.69 -9.21 -15.79
C ASP A 113 21.82 -8.81 -14.56
N GLU A 114 21.27 -7.59 -14.55
CA GLU A 114 20.31 -7.17 -13.54
C GLU A 114 18.90 -7.70 -13.85
N GLU A 115 18.13 -7.96 -12.79
CA GLU A 115 16.79 -8.55 -12.90
C GLU A 115 15.76 -7.51 -13.41
N VAL A 116 14.99 -7.90 -14.42
CA VAL A 116 13.83 -7.18 -14.94
C VAL A 116 12.58 -8.02 -14.75
N PHE A 117 11.43 -7.37 -14.57
CA PHE A 117 10.23 -8.00 -14.06
C PHE A 117 9.11 -8.06 -15.08
N ALA A 118 8.35 -9.15 -15.05
CA ALA A 118 7.13 -9.33 -15.84
C ALA A 118 6.15 -8.16 -15.67
N GLY A 119 5.46 -7.77 -16.76
CA GLY A 119 4.46 -6.70 -16.76
C GLY A 119 5.04 -5.27 -16.83
N THR A 120 6.35 -5.09 -16.68
CA THR A 120 7.04 -3.81 -16.91
C THR A 120 7.27 -3.57 -18.39
N VAL A 121 7.56 -2.33 -18.81
CA VAL A 121 7.67 -1.95 -20.23
C VAL A 121 9.10 -1.56 -20.55
N ASN A 122 9.66 -2.14 -21.61
CA ASN A 122 10.96 -1.73 -22.14
C ASN A 122 10.86 -0.34 -22.81
N ASP A 123 11.42 0.68 -22.17
CA ASP A 123 11.46 2.05 -22.71
C ASP A 123 12.75 2.33 -23.51
N GLY A 124 13.72 1.41 -23.43
CA GLY A 124 15.02 1.49 -24.13
C GLY A 124 15.06 0.76 -25.49
N ASN A 125 16.26 0.37 -25.89
CA ASN A 125 16.47 -0.46 -27.07
C ASN A 125 16.03 -1.91 -26.82
N SER A 126 15.82 -2.68 -27.90
CA SER A 126 15.53 -4.11 -27.78
C SER A 126 16.68 -4.86 -27.10
N PHE A 127 16.35 -5.82 -26.25
CA PHE A 127 17.32 -6.62 -25.51
C PHE A 127 16.89 -8.09 -25.45
N ARG A 128 17.80 -8.95 -25.04
CA ARG A 128 17.53 -10.36 -24.77
C ARG A 128 17.38 -10.56 -23.29
N LEU A 129 16.28 -11.20 -22.91
CA LEU A 129 15.94 -11.57 -21.58
C LEU A 129 16.27 -13.05 -21.38
N THR A 130 17.10 -13.38 -20.41
CA THR A 130 17.29 -14.77 -19.95
C THR A 130 16.30 -15.05 -18.84
N VAL A 131 15.40 -16.00 -19.04
CA VAL A 131 14.33 -16.35 -18.10
C VAL A 131 14.93 -16.93 -16.82
N THR A 132 14.58 -16.39 -15.67
CA THR A 132 15.05 -16.82 -14.34
C THR A 132 13.98 -17.52 -13.50
N LYS A 133 12.71 -17.27 -13.77
CA LYS A 133 11.57 -17.82 -13.02
C LYS A 133 10.54 -18.45 -13.96
N THR A 134 9.68 -19.28 -13.41
CA THR A 134 8.51 -19.79 -14.14
C THR A 134 7.39 -18.75 -14.13
N SER A 135 6.40 -18.88 -15.01
CA SER A 135 5.24 -17.97 -15.09
C SER A 135 4.51 -17.82 -13.75
N ASP A 136 4.40 -18.92 -12.98
CA ASP A 136 3.71 -18.93 -11.69
C ASP A 136 4.53 -18.30 -10.56
N ASP A 137 5.86 -18.23 -10.71
CA ASP A 137 6.79 -17.74 -9.68
C ASP A 137 7.22 -16.28 -9.89
N THR A 138 6.72 -15.62 -10.93
CA THR A 138 7.04 -14.21 -11.17
C THR A 138 6.57 -13.32 -10.02
N ILE A 139 7.25 -12.19 -9.81
CA ILE A 139 6.82 -11.19 -8.82
C ILE A 139 5.37 -10.78 -9.09
N PHE A 140 5.01 -10.59 -10.36
CA PHE A 140 3.66 -10.20 -10.74
C PHE A 140 2.61 -11.25 -10.40
N SER A 141 2.88 -12.54 -10.68
CA SER A 141 1.98 -13.66 -10.33
C SER A 141 1.80 -13.77 -8.80
N ASN A 142 2.86 -13.55 -8.04
CA ASN A 142 2.80 -13.49 -6.58
C ASN A 142 1.95 -12.30 -6.08
N ILE A 143 2.06 -11.13 -6.71
CA ILE A 143 1.23 -9.95 -6.44
C ILE A 143 -0.25 -10.29 -6.64
N VAL A 144 -0.59 -10.86 -7.80
CA VAL A 144 -1.96 -11.27 -8.13
C VAL A 144 -2.51 -12.24 -7.09
N ARG A 145 -1.76 -13.29 -6.77
CA ARG A 145 -2.15 -14.28 -5.76
C ARG A 145 -2.37 -13.64 -4.38
N MET A 146 -1.47 -12.74 -3.95
CA MET A 146 -1.63 -12.04 -2.66
C MET A 146 -2.89 -11.18 -2.63
N VAL A 147 -3.23 -10.51 -3.72
CA VAL A 147 -4.44 -9.68 -3.83
C VAL A 147 -5.70 -10.54 -3.84
N GLU A 148 -5.70 -11.69 -4.52
CA GLU A 148 -6.80 -12.66 -4.51
C GLU A 148 -7.02 -13.25 -3.11
N GLU A 149 -5.94 -13.65 -2.44
CA GLU A 149 -6.00 -14.12 -1.05
C GLU A 149 -6.51 -13.03 -0.10
N ALA A 150 -6.09 -11.78 -0.33
CA ALA A 150 -6.53 -10.64 0.48
C ALA A 150 -8.04 -10.44 0.45
N GLN A 151 -8.70 -10.72 -0.69
CA GLN A 151 -10.15 -10.64 -0.81
C GLN A 151 -10.87 -11.69 0.05
N GLN A 152 -10.21 -12.82 0.33
CA GLN A 152 -10.76 -13.92 1.13
C GLN A 152 -10.44 -13.80 2.63
N ARG A 153 -9.60 -12.84 3.05
CA ARG A 153 -9.20 -12.62 4.44
C ARG A 153 -9.82 -11.35 5.03
N PRO A 154 -11.09 -11.41 5.48
CA PRO A 154 -11.77 -10.25 6.06
C PRO A 154 -11.11 -9.82 7.38
N SER A 155 -11.25 -8.53 7.72
CA SER A 155 -10.77 -7.96 8.99
C SER A 155 -11.48 -8.58 10.20
N LYS A 156 -10.90 -8.42 11.40
CA LYS A 156 -11.55 -8.83 12.67
C LYS A 156 -12.87 -8.10 12.86
N LEU A 157 -12.91 -6.82 12.44
CA LEU A 157 -14.11 -6.00 12.50
C LEU A 157 -15.21 -6.54 11.56
N SER A 158 -14.88 -6.88 10.29
CA SER A 158 -15.83 -7.52 9.36
C SER A 158 -16.40 -8.81 9.95
N LYS A 159 -15.54 -9.71 10.45
CA LYS A 159 -15.96 -10.95 11.11
C LYS A 159 -16.87 -10.70 12.31
N THR A 160 -16.66 -9.60 13.03
CA THR A 160 -17.50 -9.22 14.18
C THR A 160 -18.86 -8.74 13.72
N ILE A 161 -18.90 -7.91 12.64
CA ILE A 161 -20.15 -7.47 12.01
C ILE A 161 -20.97 -8.67 11.55
N ASP A 162 -20.38 -9.61 10.82
CA ASP A 162 -21.05 -10.83 10.31
C ASP A 162 -21.62 -11.69 11.47
N ARG A 163 -20.89 -11.80 12.57
CA ARG A 163 -21.36 -12.54 13.78
C ARG A 163 -22.53 -11.84 14.45
N ILE A 164 -22.51 -10.52 14.52
CA ILE A 164 -23.59 -9.72 15.11
C ILE A 164 -24.81 -9.76 14.19
N GLU A 165 -24.61 -9.67 12.87
CA GLU A 165 -25.66 -9.73 11.87
C GLU A 165 -26.58 -10.93 12.05
N SER A 166 -26.02 -12.14 12.12
CA SER A 166 -26.82 -13.37 12.27
C SER A 166 -27.73 -13.34 13.51
N LYS A 167 -27.23 -12.85 14.66
CA LYS A 167 -28.02 -12.73 15.89
C LYS A 167 -29.06 -11.62 15.79
N TYR A 168 -28.69 -10.51 15.16
CA TYR A 168 -29.57 -9.36 14.95
C TYR A 168 -30.77 -9.73 14.06
N VAL A 169 -30.53 -10.40 12.93
CA VAL A 169 -31.59 -10.86 12.02
C VAL A 169 -32.59 -11.77 12.73
N ILE A 170 -32.11 -12.73 13.54
CA ILE A 170 -32.99 -13.60 14.34
C ILE A 170 -33.81 -12.76 15.34
N SER A 171 -33.18 -11.78 15.99
CA SER A 171 -33.88 -10.91 16.94
C SER A 171 -34.96 -10.08 16.26
N VAL A 172 -34.73 -9.57 15.04
CA VAL A 172 -35.72 -8.84 14.24
C VAL A 172 -36.88 -9.75 13.84
N LEU A 173 -36.59 -10.98 13.37
CA LEU A 173 -37.62 -11.95 12.96
C LEU A 173 -38.55 -12.35 14.11
N ILE A 174 -38.03 -12.41 15.35
CA ILE A 174 -38.85 -12.65 16.54
C ILE A 174 -39.53 -11.35 17.01
N GLY A 175 -38.85 -10.24 16.96
CA GLY A 175 -39.32 -8.94 17.44
C GLY A 175 -40.47 -8.37 16.62
N VAL A 176 -40.49 -8.58 15.29
CA VAL A 176 -41.54 -8.03 14.43
C VAL A 176 -42.94 -8.62 14.73
N PRO A 177 -43.14 -9.92 14.86
CA PRO A 177 -44.42 -10.48 15.33
C PRO A 177 -44.86 -9.95 16.69
N VAL A 178 -43.93 -9.81 17.64
CA VAL A 178 -44.22 -9.23 18.96
C VAL A 178 -44.63 -7.75 18.82
N PHE A 179 -43.96 -6.97 17.98
CA PHE A 179 -44.29 -5.60 17.69
C PHE A 179 -45.70 -5.47 17.07
N ILE A 180 -46.05 -6.33 16.10
CA ILE A 180 -47.40 -6.39 15.51
C ILE A 180 -48.45 -6.66 16.61
N ALA A 181 -48.19 -7.65 17.46
CA ALA A 181 -49.09 -7.99 18.56
C ALA A 181 -49.30 -6.83 19.56
N ILE A 182 -48.21 -6.12 19.89
CA ILE A 182 -48.29 -4.93 20.75
C ILE A 182 -49.17 -3.84 20.10
N LEU A 183 -48.95 -3.55 18.82
CA LEU A 183 -49.77 -2.54 18.13
C LEU A 183 -51.23 -2.93 18.05
N TYR A 184 -51.54 -4.18 17.78
CA TYR A 184 -52.90 -4.69 17.67
C TYR A 184 -53.63 -4.73 19.02
N PHE A 185 -53.03 -5.29 20.06
CA PHE A 185 -53.71 -5.52 21.33
C PHE A 185 -53.67 -4.33 22.29
N PHE A 186 -52.60 -3.52 22.25
CA PHE A 186 -52.45 -2.41 23.22
C PHE A 186 -52.68 -1.05 22.65
N ASN A 187 -52.41 -0.80 21.34
CA ASN A 187 -52.61 0.48 20.69
C ASN A 187 -53.96 0.59 19.98
N ASN A 188 -54.81 -0.45 20.02
CA ASN A 188 -56.08 -0.52 19.31
C ASN A 188 -56.04 -0.19 17.82
N LEU A 189 -54.90 -0.42 17.18
CA LEU A 189 -54.79 -0.33 15.74
C LEU A 189 -55.44 -1.57 15.10
N GLY A 190 -56.13 -1.42 14.00
CA GLY A 190 -56.67 -2.55 13.24
C GLY A 190 -55.55 -3.53 12.83
N PHE A 191 -55.94 -4.78 12.54
CA PHE A 191 -54.99 -5.82 12.13
C PHE A 191 -54.18 -5.40 10.90
N GLU A 192 -54.84 -4.82 9.90
CA GLU A 192 -54.22 -4.37 8.65
C GLU A 192 -53.11 -3.33 8.91
N GLU A 193 -53.40 -2.28 9.68
CA GLU A 193 -52.44 -1.23 10.02
C GLU A 193 -51.28 -1.78 10.89
N SER A 194 -51.57 -2.64 11.88
CA SER A 194 -50.55 -3.24 12.73
C SER A 194 -49.62 -4.12 11.93
N PHE A 195 -50.18 -4.91 11.02
CA PHE A 195 -49.41 -5.81 10.15
C PHE A 195 -48.59 -5.00 9.15
N TYR A 196 -49.17 -3.95 8.53
CA TYR A 196 -48.46 -3.05 7.63
C TYR A 196 -47.23 -2.44 8.30
N ARG A 197 -47.36 -1.87 9.50
CA ARG A 197 -46.24 -1.33 10.27
C ARG A 197 -45.20 -2.40 10.61
N GLY A 198 -45.63 -3.63 10.83
CA GLY A 198 -44.72 -4.77 10.97
C GLY A 198 -43.89 -5.05 9.73
N MET A 199 -44.50 -4.93 8.53
CA MET A 199 -43.78 -5.09 7.25
C MET A 199 -42.77 -3.93 7.02
N VAL A 200 -43.14 -2.72 7.36
CA VAL A 200 -42.24 -1.56 7.35
C VAL A 200 -41.08 -1.82 8.34
N MET A 201 -41.38 -2.29 9.57
CA MET A 201 -40.35 -2.59 10.57
C MET A 201 -39.37 -3.66 10.05
N LEU A 202 -39.87 -4.72 9.43
CA LEU A 202 -39.04 -5.80 8.86
C LEU A 202 -38.09 -5.26 7.78
N THR A 203 -38.50 -4.24 7.04
CA THR A 203 -37.71 -3.60 6.00
C THR A 203 -36.63 -2.70 6.59
N VAL A 204 -37.01 -1.75 7.49
CA VAL A 204 -36.07 -0.75 8.01
C VAL A 204 -35.07 -1.32 9.03
N ALA A 205 -35.45 -2.40 9.72
CA ALA A 205 -34.57 -3.11 10.65
C ALA A 205 -33.60 -4.10 9.95
N SER A 206 -33.44 -4.06 8.65
CA SER A 206 -32.45 -4.86 7.94
C SER A 206 -31.03 -4.27 8.14
N PRO A 207 -29.97 -5.08 8.38
CA PRO A 207 -28.61 -4.60 8.62
C PRO A 207 -27.80 -4.34 7.35
N CYS A 208 -28.42 -4.23 6.14
CA CYS A 208 -27.71 -4.16 4.85
C CYS A 208 -26.61 -3.10 4.82
N ALA A 209 -26.93 -1.85 5.24
CA ALA A 209 -25.95 -0.76 5.28
C ALA A 209 -24.80 -1.02 6.27
N LEU A 210 -25.06 -1.74 7.38
CA LEU A 210 -24.05 -2.10 8.36
C LEU A 210 -23.07 -3.13 7.76
N VAL A 211 -23.59 -4.17 7.09
CA VAL A 211 -22.78 -5.18 6.41
C VAL A 211 -21.95 -4.57 5.28
N ALA A 212 -22.57 -3.72 4.47
CA ALA A 212 -21.91 -3.02 3.38
C ALA A 212 -20.86 -1.97 3.84
N SER A 213 -20.75 -1.69 5.16
CA SER A 213 -19.86 -0.64 5.69
C SER A 213 -18.37 -0.98 5.58
N ALA A 214 -17.99 -2.25 5.62
CA ALA A 214 -16.58 -2.67 5.74
C ALA A 214 -16.01 -3.21 4.41
N THR A 215 -16.67 -4.18 3.77
CA THR A 215 -16.08 -4.93 2.64
C THR A 215 -15.74 -4.05 1.44
N PRO A 216 -16.62 -3.20 0.89
CA PRO A 216 -16.28 -2.34 -0.25
C PRO A 216 -15.18 -1.32 0.08
N ALA A 217 -15.16 -0.81 1.31
CA ALA A 217 -14.13 0.12 1.78
C ALA A 217 -12.75 -0.57 1.85
N THR A 218 -12.70 -1.77 2.43
CA THR A 218 -11.47 -2.57 2.55
C THR A 218 -10.91 -2.94 1.18
N LEU A 219 -11.75 -3.44 0.26
CA LEU A 219 -11.34 -3.76 -1.11
C LEU A 219 -10.83 -2.52 -1.87
N SER A 220 -11.46 -1.38 -1.65
CA SER A 220 -11.02 -0.10 -2.24
C SER A 220 -9.64 0.32 -1.72
N ALA A 221 -9.38 0.16 -0.43
CA ALA A 221 -8.09 0.48 0.18
C ALA A 221 -6.99 -0.49 -0.29
N ILE A 222 -7.26 -1.80 -0.32
CA ILE A 222 -6.32 -2.81 -0.85
C ILE A 222 -5.99 -2.50 -2.31
N SER A 223 -7.00 -2.19 -3.13
CA SER A 223 -6.79 -1.82 -4.53
C SER A 223 -5.95 -0.55 -4.70
N ASN A 224 -6.16 0.46 -3.84
CA ASN A 224 -5.34 1.67 -3.83
C ASN A 224 -3.89 1.34 -3.43
N GLY A 225 -3.69 0.54 -2.37
CA GLY A 225 -2.36 0.09 -1.96
C GLY A 225 -1.62 -0.60 -3.10
N ALA A 226 -2.26 -1.56 -3.76
CA ALA A 226 -1.67 -2.31 -4.87
C ALA A 226 -1.23 -1.39 -6.02
N LYS A 227 -2.02 -0.39 -6.39
CA LYS A 227 -1.64 0.63 -7.40
C LYS A 227 -0.42 1.46 -7.01
N ASN A 228 -0.13 1.58 -5.72
CA ASN A 228 1.01 2.29 -5.19
C ASN A 228 2.18 1.36 -4.84
N GLY A 229 2.15 0.10 -5.29
CA GLY A 229 3.19 -0.88 -5.02
C GLY A 229 3.19 -1.38 -3.57
N ILE A 230 2.03 -1.38 -2.89
CA ILE A 230 1.85 -1.88 -1.54
C ILE A 230 0.82 -3.01 -1.56
N LEU A 231 1.22 -4.19 -1.15
CA LEU A 231 0.39 -5.39 -1.16
C LEU A 231 -0.01 -5.77 0.25
N PHE A 232 -1.31 -5.90 0.50
CA PHE A 232 -1.86 -6.34 1.77
C PHE A 232 -2.42 -7.75 1.63
N LYS A 233 -2.10 -8.65 2.55
CA LYS A 233 -2.69 -10.00 2.62
C LYS A 233 -4.09 -10.02 3.26
N GLY A 234 -4.82 -8.94 3.20
CA GLY A 234 -6.21 -8.85 3.62
C GLY A 234 -6.54 -7.66 4.50
N GLY A 235 -7.83 -7.53 4.82
CA GLY A 235 -8.33 -6.48 5.70
C GLY A 235 -7.77 -6.57 7.12
N ALA A 236 -7.40 -7.76 7.58
CA ALA A 236 -6.79 -7.96 8.89
C ALA A 236 -5.41 -7.30 9.00
N ALA A 237 -4.61 -7.34 7.92
CA ALA A 237 -3.32 -6.67 7.84
C ALA A 237 -3.47 -5.14 7.94
N MET A 238 -4.44 -4.56 7.22
CA MET A 238 -4.72 -3.13 7.30
C MET A 238 -5.21 -2.71 8.70
N GLU A 239 -6.06 -3.53 9.33
CA GLU A 239 -6.54 -3.26 10.68
C GLU A 239 -5.38 -3.27 11.69
N ALA A 240 -4.49 -4.28 11.65
CA ALA A 240 -3.31 -4.37 12.50
C ALA A 240 -2.36 -3.19 12.27
N LEU A 241 -2.08 -2.84 11.00
CA LEU A 241 -1.22 -1.71 10.66
C LEU A 241 -1.74 -0.38 11.21
N SER A 242 -3.06 -0.15 11.17
CA SER A 242 -3.67 1.09 11.69
C SER A 242 -3.64 1.21 13.21
N THR A 243 -3.44 0.11 13.93
CA THR A 243 -3.39 0.06 15.39
C THR A 243 -2.00 -0.24 15.93
N MET A 244 -0.99 -0.23 15.07
CA MET A 244 0.41 -0.45 15.43
C MET A 244 0.92 0.61 16.39
N GLU A 245 1.62 0.19 17.45
CA GLU A 245 2.16 1.05 18.50
C GLU A 245 3.69 1.02 18.54
N ILE A 246 4.30 -0.08 18.06
CA ILE A 246 5.74 -0.21 17.95
C ILE A 246 6.11 -0.86 16.63
N LEU A 247 7.13 -0.31 15.97
CA LEU A 247 7.70 -0.82 14.72
C LEU A 247 9.15 -1.23 14.97
N TYR A 248 9.41 -2.53 14.94
CA TYR A 248 10.75 -3.06 14.88
C TYR A 248 11.24 -3.10 13.45
N SER A 249 12.44 -2.57 13.21
CA SER A 249 13.04 -2.52 11.88
C SER A 249 14.39 -3.21 11.86
N ASP A 250 14.62 -4.07 10.85
CA ASP A 250 15.97 -4.45 10.50
C ASP A 250 16.72 -3.29 9.84
N LYS A 251 18.05 -3.35 9.86
CA LYS A 251 18.90 -2.32 9.23
C LYS A 251 18.94 -2.50 7.72
N THR A 252 19.37 -3.68 7.27
CA THR A 252 19.74 -3.96 5.88
C THR A 252 18.51 -4.09 5.01
N GLY A 253 18.54 -3.53 3.82
CA GLY A 253 17.41 -3.61 2.88
C GLY A 253 16.14 -2.86 3.32
N THR A 254 16.16 -2.23 4.52
CA THR A 254 15.00 -1.57 5.13
C THR A 254 15.30 -0.09 5.40
N LEU A 255 16.07 0.21 6.45
CA LEU A 255 16.39 1.58 6.84
C LEU A 255 17.48 2.22 5.97
N THR A 256 18.36 1.39 5.40
CA THR A 256 19.45 1.86 4.52
C THR A 256 18.98 2.35 3.15
N TYR A 257 17.73 2.14 2.78
CA TYR A 257 17.07 2.69 1.60
C TYR A 257 16.08 3.80 1.99
N GLY A 258 16.42 4.62 3.00
CA GLY A 258 15.61 5.80 3.36
C GLY A 258 15.39 6.69 2.13
N ASP A 259 14.15 7.13 1.89
CA ASP A 259 13.86 8.19 0.91
C ASP A 259 14.41 9.50 1.48
N PHE A 260 15.64 9.81 1.12
CA PHE A 260 16.22 11.11 1.37
C PHE A 260 15.50 12.16 0.53
N VAL A 261 15.26 13.31 1.11
CA VAL A 261 14.71 14.49 0.43
C VAL A 261 15.63 15.66 0.68
N VAL A 262 16.08 16.29 -0.39
CA VAL A 262 16.86 17.53 -0.29
C VAL A 262 15.94 18.63 0.22
N GLU A 263 16.11 19.04 1.48
CA GLU A 263 15.34 20.11 2.14
C GLU A 263 15.89 21.46 1.78
N GLU A 264 17.17 21.68 2.08
CA GLU A 264 17.89 22.90 1.79
C GLU A 264 19.14 22.60 0.97
N TYR A 265 19.55 23.56 0.19
CA TYR A 265 20.80 23.50 -0.56
C TYR A 265 21.29 24.91 -0.89
N ALA A 266 22.57 25.04 -1.06
CA ALA A 266 23.17 26.22 -1.64
C ALA A 266 24.31 25.80 -2.57
N ALA A 267 24.12 26.04 -3.85
CA ALA A 267 25.11 25.90 -4.91
C ALA A 267 24.66 26.75 -6.10
N ASP A 268 25.59 27.25 -6.89
CA ASP A 268 25.26 27.91 -8.16
C ASP A 268 24.80 26.89 -9.22
N GLU A 269 24.25 27.38 -10.32
CA GLU A 269 23.67 26.51 -11.35
C GLU A 269 24.70 25.59 -12.03
N ASP A 270 25.92 26.06 -12.20
CA ASP A 270 27.00 25.27 -12.83
C ASP A 270 27.46 24.16 -11.88
N THR A 271 27.65 24.47 -10.59
CA THR A 271 27.93 23.48 -9.53
C THR A 271 26.79 22.44 -9.43
N LEU A 272 25.52 22.86 -9.51
CA LEU A 272 24.38 21.95 -9.49
C LEU A 272 24.40 20.96 -10.65
N LYS A 273 24.70 21.41 -11.87
CA LYS A 273 24.81 20.57 -13.06
C LYS A 273 25.91 19.51 -12.92
N GLU A 274 27.08 19.93 -12.42
CA GLU A 274 28.20 19.00 -12.15
C GLU A 274 27.84 17.97 -11.08
N VAL A 275 27.21 18.39 -9.97
CA VAL A 275 26.76 17.51 -8.90
C VAL A 275 25.76 16.47 -9.42
N VAL A 276 24.75 16.90 -10.18
CA VAL A 276 23.76 15.97 -10.75
C VAL A 276 24.43 14.98 -11.70
N THR A 277 25.37 15.44 -12.53
CA THR A 277 26.12 14.56 -13.45
C THR A 277 26.95 13.53 -12.66
N ILE A 278 27.61 13.93 -11.58
CA ILE A 278 28.40 13.05 -10.73
C ILE A 278 27.49 12.04 -10.03
N GLU A 279 26.40 12.49 -9.42
CA GLU A 279 25.52 11.64 -8.61
C GLU A 279 24.65 10.68 -9.45
N GLN A 280 24.48 10.93 -10.76
CA GLN A 280 23.87 9.96 -11.67
C GLN A 280 24.65 8.64 -11.78
N HIS A 281 25.94 8.64 -11.43
CA HIS A 281 26.80 7.44 -11.42
C HIS A 281 26.78 6.71 -10.08
N SER A 282 26.04 7.20 -9.07
CA SER A 282 25.93 6.58 -7.76
C SER A 282 24.55 5.95 -7.57
N SER A 283 24.53 4.72 -7.04
CA SER A 283 23.29 4.05 -6.61
C SER A 283 22.92 4.36 -5.13
N HIS A 284 23.60 5.32 -4.51
CA HIS A 284 23.31 5.67 -3.12
C HIS A 284 22.00 6.46 -3.03
N PRO A 285 21.12 6.21 -2.03
CA PRO A 285 19.83 6.90 -1.90
C PRO A 285 19.92 8.44 -1.83
N ILE A 286 20.99 8.95 -1.24
CA ILE A 286 21.34 10.38 -1.22
C ILE A 286 21.51 10.92 -2.64
N ALA A 287 22.27 10.23 -3.48
CA ALA A 287 22.50 10.59 -4.87
C ALA A 287 21.19 10.62 -5.66
N GLU A 288 20.35 9.61 -5.47
CA GLU A 288 19.02 9.55 -6.10
C GLU A 288 18.14 10.75 -5.69
N ALA A 289 18.20 11.17 -4.43
CA ALA A 289 17.45 12.34 -3.94
C ALA A 289 17.89 13.63 -4.65
N ILE A 290 19.19 13.86 -4.78
CA ILE A 290 19.77 15.00 -5.49
C ILE A 290 19.34 14.99 -6.97
N VAL A 291 19.55 13.88 -7.66
CA VAL A 291 19.18 13.72 -9.07
C VAL A 291 17.68 13.94 -9.29
N LYS A 292 16.85 13.41 -8.41
CA LYS A 292 15.38 13.58 -8.45
C LYS A 292 14.95 15.04 -8.26
N LYS A 293 15.57 15.75 -7.31
CA LYS A 293 15.28 17.17 -7.02
C LYS A 293 15.55 18.05 -8.23
N PHE A 294 16.65 17.80 -8.92
CA PHE A 294 17.17 18.66 -10.00
C PHE A 294 16.96 18.04 -11.40
N LYS A 295 16.03 17.13 -11.56
CA LYS A 295 15.73 16.43 -12.83
C LYS A 295 15.45 17.35 -14.04
N THR A 296 15.05 18.60 -13.81
CA THR A 296 14.71 19.57 -14.86
C THR A 296 15.90 20.40 -15.34
N LEU A 297 17.09 20.23 -14.74
CA LEU A 297 18.28 20.91 -15.20
C LEU A 297 18.73 20.40 -16.56
N ASP A 298 19.15 21.33 -17.41
CA ASP A 298 19.75 21.02 -18.70
C ASP A 298 21.25 20.70 -18.49
N LEU A 299 21.60 19.43 -18.68
CA LEU A 299 22.96 18.92 -18.48
C LEU A 299 23.81 18.91 -19.76
N ASP A 300 23.27 19.33 -20.91
CA ASP A 300 23.98 19.29 -22.22
C ASP A 300 25.28 20.12 -22.22
N SER A 301 25.46 21.00 -21.24
CA SER A 301 26.65 21.86 -21.10
C SER A 301 27.77 21.26 -20.25
N VAL A 302 27.56 20.12 -19.58
CA VAL A 302 28.55 19.50 -18.70
C VAL A 302 29.48 18.60 -19.49
N ASP A 303 30.80 18.75 -19.26
CA ASP A 303 31.79 17.87 -19.91
C ASP A 303 31.80 16.49 -19.21
N ASP A 304 31.34 15.49 -19.92
CA ASP A 304 31.28 14.09 -19.45
C ASP A 304 32.51 13.25 -19.84
N SER A 305 33.60 13.90 -20.25
CA SER A 305 34.82 13.22 -20.71
C SER A 305 35.70 12.71 -19.56
N GLU A 306 35.55 13.25 -18.32
CA GLU A 306 36.31 12.82 -17.15
C GLU A 306 35.58 11.70 -16.40
N PRO A 307 36.32 10.64 -15.99
CA PRO A 307 35.70 9.54 -15.26
C PRO A 307 35.23 9.98 -13.86
N VAL A 308 34.06 9.50 -13.47
CA VAL A 308 33.56 9.62 -12.11
C VAL A 308 34.08 8.47 -11.26
N GLU A 309 34.69 8.76 -10.11
CA GLU A 309 35.30 7.77 -9.21
C GLU A 309 34.58 7.81 -7.85
N GLU A 310 34.35 6.64 -7.27
CA GLU A 310 33.83 6.54 -5.90
C GLU A 310 34.97 6.66 -4.89
N ILE A 311 34.81 7.58 -3.91
CA ILE A 311 35.66 7.66 -2.72
C ILE A 311 35.00 6.82 -1.62
N VAL A 312 35.47 5.58 -1.47
CA VAL A 312 34.86 4.59 -0.57
C VAL A 312 34.51 5.18 0.81
N GLY A 313 33.21 5.16 1.14
CA GLY A 313 32.69 5.63 2.41
C GLY A 313 32.60 7.16 2.59
N SER A 314 33.00 7.96 1.59
CA SER A 314 33.06 9.41 1.68
C SER A 314 32.24 10.16 0.63
N GLY A 315 32.13 9.67 -0.60
CA GLY A 315 31.38 10.34 -1.66
C GLY A 315 31.88 10.00 -3.07
N MET A 316 31.63 10.89 -4.02
CA MET A 316 31.97 10.77 -5.43
C MET A 316 32.92 11.89 -5.86
N LYS A 317 33.72 11.61 -6.88
CA LYS A 317 34.71 12.58 -7.41
C LYS A 317 34.73 12.54 -8.94
N LYS A 318 34.80 13.74 -9.53
CA LYS A 318 35.06 13.93 -10.98
C LYS A 318 36.08 15.07 -11.12
N GLY A 319 37.27 14.75 -11.63
CA GLY A 319 38.36 15.74 -11.70
C GLY A 319 38.70 16.33 -10.33
N ASP A 320 38.56 17.66 -10.17
CA ASP A 320 38.79 18.38 -8.93
C ASP A 320 37.52 18.53 -8.07
N ILE A 321 36.35 18.14 -8.59
CA ILE A 321 35.08 18.25 -7.88
C ILE A 321 34.85 17.01 -7.03
N ILE A 322 34.55 17.21 -5.74
CA ILE A 322 34.14 16.16 -4.82
C ILE A 322 32.75 16.47 -4.29
N VAL A 323 31.88 15.47 -4.30
CA VAL A 323 30.57 15.49 -3.65
C VAL A 323 30.58 14.44 -2.57
N GLY A 324 30.34 14.78 -1.31
CA GLY A 324 30.46 13.80 -0.24
C GLY A 324 30.20 14.31 1.16
N LYS A 325 30.41 13.42 2.13
CA LYS A 325 30.17 13.68 3.56
C LYS A 325 31.10 14.75 4.11
N PRO A 326 30.71 15.50 5.18
CA PRO A 326 31.52 16.55 5.78
C PRO A 326 32.96 16.14 6.13
N ASP A 327 33.19 14.87 6.47
CA ASP A 327 34.50 14.33 6.81
C ASP A 327 35.51 14.40 5.66
N ALA A 328 35.07 14.37 4.41
CA ALA A 328 35.92 14.50 3.23
C ALA A 328 36.47 15.92 3.03
N PHE A 329 35.88 16.92 3.72
CA PHE A 329 36.14 18.32 3.51
C PHE A 329 36.89 19.00 4.69
N LYS A 330 37.46 18.24 5.62
CA LYS A 330 38.12 18.77 6.83
C LYS A 330 39.21 19.79 6.51
N ASP A 331 39.94 19.58 5.43
CA ASP A 331 41.05 20.46 5.00
C ASP A 331 40.61 21.53 3.98
N TYR A 332 39.32 21.58 3.64
CA TYR A 332 38.77 22.54 2.68
C TYR A 332 38.46 23.87 3.37
N THR A 333 38.71 24.98 2.69
CA THR A 333 38.26 26.30 3.11
C THR A 333 36.77 26.48 2.84
N ASP A 334 36.09 27.23 3.69
CA ASP A 334 34.66 27.49 3.60
C ASP A 334 34.37 28.99 3.60
N PRO A 335 34.60 29.70 2.49
CA PRO A 335 34.44 31.16 2.41
C PRO A 335 32.98 31.61 2.53
N SER A 336 32.02 30.73 2.28
CA SER A 336 30.57 31.01 2.34
C SER A 336 29.92 30.56 3.64
N ASN A 337 30.69 30.03 4.59
CA ASN A 337 30.24 29.49 5.88
C ASN A 337 29.10 28.43 5.73
N TYR A 338 29.20 27.57 4.75
CA TYR A 338 28.21 26.50 4.53
C TYR A 338 28.13 25.52 5.70
N ARG A 339 29.24 25.30 6.44
CA ARG A 339 29.26 24.47 7.64
C ARG A 339 28.35 24.97 8.76
N ASP A 340 28.09 26.26 8.80
CA ASP A 340 27.23 26.90 9.82
C ASP A 340 25.75 26.93 9.37
N GLN A 341 25.47 26.58 8.10
CA GLN A 341 24.12 26.62 7.51
C GLN A 341 23.44 25.27 7.53
N ILE A 342 24.17 24.18 7.78
CA ILE A 342 23.61 22.82 7.81
C ILE A 342 22.68 22.60 9.00
N ILE A 343 21.61 21.83 8.80
CA ILE A 343 20.65 21.50 9.84
C ILE A 343 21.19 20.35 10.70
N ALA A 344 21.24 20.54 12.00
CA ALA A 344 21.67 19.51 12.93
C ALA A 344 20.64 18.37 12.96
N GLY A 345 21.09 17.14 12.72
CA GLY A 345 20.23 15.95 12.68
C GLY A 345 19.93 15.44 11.27
N ASN A 346 20.16 16.26 10.23
CA ASN A 346 20.04 15.85 8.84
C ASN A 346 21.35 15.25 8.30
N THR A 347 21.26 14.57 7.17
CA THR A 347 22.45 14.11 6.44
C THR A 347 22.94 15.23 5.54
N ASN A 348 24.16 15.67 5.81
CA ASN A 348 24.76 16.79 5.10
C ASN A 348 25.76 16.31 4.06
N ILE A 349 25.65 16.84 2.84
CA ILE A 349 26.57 16.61 1.74
C ILE A 349 27.19 17.95 1.34
N PHE A 350 28.50 18.01 1.27
CA PHE A 350 29.22 19.15 0.72
C PHE A 350 29.68 18.90 -0.70
N VAL A 351 29.80 19.98 -1.43
CA VAL A 351 30.47 20.04 -2.73
C VAL A 351 31.73 20.85 -2.56
N GLY A 352 32.82 20.37 -3.08
CA GLY A 352 34.07 21.11 -3.03
C GLY A 352 34.84 20.99 -4.31
N GLU A 353 35.49 22.07 -4.69
CA GLU A 353 36.34 22.20 -5.86
C GLU A 353 37.63 22.92 -5.47
N SER A 354 38.77 22.44 -5.96
CA SER A 354 40.08 23.06 -5.78
C SER A 354 40.38 23.47 -4.32
N GLY A 355 39.95 22.66 -3.34
CA GLY A 355 40.21 22.87 -1.90
C GLY A 355 39.27 23.88 -1.22
N GLN A 356 38.19 24.27 -1.85
CA GLN A 356 37.14 25.13 -1.30
C GLN A 356 35.77 24.44 -1.34
N ILE A 357 34.93 24.67 -0.32
CA ILE A 357 33.52 24.23 -0.36
C ILE A 357 32.74 25.23 -1.22
N THR A 358 32.11 24.72 -2.27
CA THR A 358 31.34 25.46 -3.27
C THR A 358 29.83 25.30 -3.11
N GLY A 359 29.39 24.35 -2.30
CA GLY A 359 27.97 24.13 -2.04
C GLY A 359 27.71 23.11 -0.96
N TYR A 360 26.43 23.00 -0.56
CA TYR A 360 25.95 21.97 0.33
C TYR A 360 24.53 21.52 -0.04
N PHE A 361 24.20 20.31 0.38
CA PHE A 361 22.86 19.74 0.35
C PHE A 361 22.54 19.21 1.74
N ASP A 362 21.35 19.54 2.21
CA ASP A 362 20.83 19.09 3.49
C ASP A 362 19.65 18.15 3.22
N GLU A 363 19.76 16.91 3.65
CA GLU A 363 18.82 15.85 3.34
C GLU A 363 18.25 15.22 4.61
N ALA A 364 16.93 15.10 4.66
CA ALA A 364 16.22 14.48 5.77
C ALA A 364 15.55 13.17 5.39
N VAL A 365 15.52 12.24 6.35
CA VAL A 365 14.75 10.98 6.26
C VAL A 365 13.45 11.17 7.03
N HIS A 366 12.39 11.56 6.33
CA HIS A 366 11.12 11.86 7.00
C HIS A 366 10.30 10.63 7.42
N ALA A 367 10.60 9.45 6.89
CA ALA A 367 9.75 8.28 7.14
C ALA A 367 9.72 7.86 8.61
N VAL A 368 10.88 7.80 9.28
CA VAL A 368 10.98 7.46 10.70
C VAL A 368 10.32 8.54 11.56
N GLU A 369 10.62 9.81 11.29
CA GLU A 369 10.03 10.95 11.98
C GLU A 369 8.49 10.98 11.86
N ASN A 370 7.96 10.67 10.69
CA ASN A 370 6.53 10.59 10.46
C ASN A 370 5.84 9.50 11.32
N PHE A 371 6.49 8.34 11.52
CA PHE A 371 5.99 7.32 12.45
C PHE A 371 6.05 7.80 13.88
N GLN A 372 7.17 8.40 14.32
CA GLN A 372 7.33 8.94 15.67
C GLN A 372 6.31 10.06 15.96
N ASN A 373 6.09 10.96 15.01
CA ASN A 373 5.05 12.01 15.09
C ASN A 373 3.62 11.46 15.12
N SER A 374 3.45 10.18 14.76
CA SER A 374 2.18 9.45 14.84
C SER A 374 2.06 8.57 16.09
N ASP A 375 2.87 8.84 17.12
CA ASP A 375 2.93 8.10 18.39
C ASP A 375 3.33 6.62 18.21
N ILE A 376 4.11 6.27 17.17
CA ILE A 376 4.64 4.94 16.96
C ILE A 376 6.11 4.91 17.38
N GLU A 377 6.43 4.02 18.30
CA GLU A 377 7.79 3.75 18.73
C GLU A 377 8.54 2.99 17.62
N VAL A 378 9.64 3.55 17.12
CA VAL A 378 10.48 2.90 16.10
C VAL A 378 11.77 2.43 16.74
N VAL A 379 12.07 1.13 16.61
CA VAL A 379 13.24 0.49 17.23
C VAL A 379 14.05 -0.25 16.18
N LEU A 380 15.37 0.03 16.12
CA LEU A 380 16.28 -0.68 15.23
C LEU A 380 16.77 -1.98 15.88
N LEU A 381 16.60 -3.11 15.19
CA LEU A 381 17.18 -4.41 15.56
C LEU A 381 18.19 -4.83 14.51
N THR A 382 19.47 -4.89 14.85
CA THR A 382 20.53 -5.23 13.88
C THR A 382 21.51 -6.28 14.41
N GLY A 383 21.99 -7.14 13.51
CA GLY A 383 23.08 -8.08 13.80
C GLY A 383 24.45 -7.43 13.88
N ASP A 384 24.59 -6.15 13.49
CA ASP A 384 25.86 -5.43 13.56
C ASP A 384 26.30 -5.14 15.00
N ASN A 385 27.57 -4.73 15.14
CA ASN A 385 28.10 -4.30 16.43
C ASN A 385 27.53 -2.94 16.88
N GLU A 386 27.73 -2.63 18.16
CA GLU A 386 27.22 -1.42 18.83
C GLU A 386 27.57 -0.12 18.09
N THR A 387 28.82 0.02 17.64
CA THR A 387 29.29 1.24 16.96
C THR A 387 28.57 1.48 15.63
N VAL A 388 28.28 0.43 14.89
CA VAL A 388 27.57 0.52 13.61
C VAL A 388 26.09 0.79 13.87
N ALA A 389 25.50 0.11 14.84
CA ALA A 389 24.09 0.28 15.22
C ALA A 389 23.81 1.72 15.68
N GLU A 390 24.64 2.26 16.57
CA GLU A 390 24.54 3.65 17.07
C GLU A 390 24.62 4.67 15.92
N LYS A 391 25.57 4.46 15.00
CA LYS A 391 25.75 5.35 13.86
C LYS A 391 24.52 5.35 12.95
N VAL A 392 24.01 4.16 12.57
CA VAL A 392 22.85 4.04 11.68
C VAL A 392 21.60 4.59 12.36
N ALA A 393 21.38 4.27 13.66
CA ALA A 393 20.25 4.80 14.42
C ALA A 393 20.26 6.34 14.45
N GLY A 394 21.44 6.93 14.68
CA GLY A 394 21.62 8.39 14.64
C GLY A 394 21.37 9.02 13.27
N GLU A 395 21.80 8.38 12.19
CA GLU A 395 21.60 8.86 10.81
C GLU A 395 20.12 8.88 10.40
N VAL A 396 19.29 7.97 10.95
CA VAL A 396 17.84 7.87 10.63
C VAL A 396 16.93 8.43 11.73
N GLY A 397 17.49 9.04 12.78
CA GLY A 397 16.71 9.66 13.87
C GLY A 397 16.04 8.66 14.81
N ILE A 398 16.56 7.42 14.93
CA ILE A 398 16.08 6.42 15.87
C ILE A 398 16.88 6.51 17.17
N THR A 399 16.17 6.64 18.31
CA THR A 399 16.80 6.68 19.65
C THR A 399 16.99 5.30 20.26
N ASP A 400 16.10 4.38 19.97
CA ASP A 400 16.06 3.04 20.57
C ASP A 400 16.58 2.00 19.58
N TYR A 401 17.72 1.37 19.90
CA TYR A 401 18.30 0.33 19.05
C TYR A 401 18.85 -0.83 19.88
N THR A 402 18.98 -1.99 19.25
CA THR A 402 19.65 -3.16 19.81
C THR A 402 20.62 -3.75 18.78
N ALA A 403 21.89 -3.78 19.16
CA ALA A 403 23.00 -4.32 18.36
C ALA A 403 23.19 -5.83 18.60
N SER A 404 23.95 -6.48 17.71
CA SER A 404 24.35 -7.90 17.82
C SER A 404 23.17 -8.87 18.00
N CYS A 405 22.01 -8.54 17.41
CA CYS A 405 20.80 -9.36 17.45
C CYS A 405 20.92 -10.60 16.57
N LEU A 406 20.70 -11.77 17.16
CA LEU A 406 20.43 -13.00 16.43
C LEU A 406 18.96 -13.04 15.95
N PRO A 407 18.63 -13.86 14.95
CA PRO A 407 17.23 -14.00 14.51
C PRO A 407 16.26 -14.37 15.64
N GLU A 408 16.72 -15.20 16.59
CA GLU A 408 15.95 -15.59 17.79
C GLU A 408 15.68 -14.41 18.74
N ASP A 409 16.63 -13.47 18.85
CA ASP A 409 16.46 -12.27 19.64
C ASP A 409 15.38 -11.36 19.07
N LYS A 410 15.31 -11.20 17.74
CA LYS A 410 14.25 -10.44 17.08
C LYS A 410 12.85 -10.99 17.44
N VAL A 411 12.70 -12.32 17.37
CA VAL A 411 11.44 -12.99 17.78
C VAL A 411 11.14 -12.75 19.26
N ARG A 412 12.16 -12.78 20.12
CA ARG A 412 11.99 -12.51 21.57
C ARG A 412 11.50 -11.09 21.81
N PHE A 413 12.07 -10.06 21.18
CA PHE A 413 11.64 -8.67 21.33
C PHE A 413 10.20 -8.47 20.89
N VAL A 414 9.80 -9.04 19.76
CA VAL A 414 8.40 -9.04 19.30
C VAL A 414 7.48 -9.62 20.37
N ASN A 415 7.78 -10.83 20.87
CA ASN A 415 6.97 -11.51 21.88
C ASN A 415 6.90 -10.75 23.24
N GLU A 416 7.99 -10.10 23.64
CA GLU A 416 8.03 -9.33 24.89
C GLU A 416 7.15 -8.09 24.81
N SER A 417 7.12 -7.40 23.66
CA SER A 417 6.25 -6.25 23.46
C SER A 417 4.78 -6.64 23.35
N GLN A 418 4.48 -7.76 22.68
CA GLN A 418 3.11 -8.31 22.66
C GLN A 418 2.61 -8.70 24.05
N LYS A 419 3.48 -9.25 24.94
CA LYS A 419 3.12 -9.53 26.34
C LYS A 419 2.78 -8.27 27.14
N LYS A 420 3.29 -7.10 26.73
CA LYS A 420 2.93 -5.79 27.28
C LYS A 420 1.67 -5.21 26.61
N SER A 421 0.95 -6.03 25.83
CA SER A 421 -0.26 -5.66 25.11
C SER A 421 -0.05 -4.56 24.03
N LYS A 422 1.17 -4.39 23.53
CA LYS A 422 1.44 -3.53 22.39
C LYS A 422 1.14 -4.26 21.08
N ILE A 423 0.64 -3.55 20.09
CA ILE A 423 0.49 -4.04 18.71
C ILE A 423 1.81 -3.81 17.99
N VAL A 424 2.44 -4.91 17.60
CA VAL A 424 3.83 -4.94 17.14
C VAL A 424 3.90 -5.11 15.63
N GLY A 425 4.53 -4.15 14.93
CA GLY A 425 5.00 -4.28 13.57
C GLY A 425 6.46 -4.75 13.52
N MET A 426 6.78 -5.61 12.57
CA MET A 426 8.15 -5.98 12.23
C MET A 426 8.37 -5.77 10.74
N ILE A 427 9.45 -5.06 10.39
CA ILE A 427 9.85 -4.85 9.00
C ILE A 427 11.24 -5.45 8.74
N GLY A 428 11.39 -6.16 7.62
CA GLY A 428 12.64 -6.79 7.21
C GLY A 428 12.60 -7.27 5.77
N ASP A 429 13.75 -7.65 5.23
CA ASP A 429 13.91 -8.10 3.84
C ASP A 429 14.47 -9.52 3.71
N GLY A 430 15.09 -10.04 4.76
CA GLY A 430 15.87 -11.27 4.75
C GLY A 430 15.13 -12.53 5.19
N ILE A 431 15.71 -13.68 4.85
CA ILE A 431 15.30 -14.99 5.37
C ILE A 431 15.43 -15.02 6.90
N ASN A 432 16.42 -14.32 7.44
CA ASN A 432 16.67 -14.24 8.88
C ASN A 432 15.55 -13.54 9.66
N ASP A 433 14.79 -12.67 8.99
CA ASP A 433 13.68 -11.92 9.58
C ASP A 433 12.34 -12.66 9.49
N ALA A 434 12.22 -13.65 8.61
CA ALA A 434 10.98 -14.39 8.38
C ALA A 434 10.32 -14.93 9.67
N PRO A 435 11.06 -15.49 10.66
CA PRO A 435 10.46 -15.89 11.93
C PRO A 435 9.90 -14.71 12.74
N ALA A 436 10.56 -13.55 12.73
CA ALA A 436 10.11 -12.36 13.44
C ALA A 436 8.90 -11.72 12.73
N LEU A 437 8.93 -11.64 11.39
CA LEU A 437 7.81 -11.19 10.56
C LEU A 437 6.54 -12.01 10.81
N ALA A 438 6.66 -13.36 10.83
CA ALA A 438 5.54 -14.27 11.07
C ALA A 438 4.98 -14.22 12.50
N ASN A 439 5.78 -13.80 13.49
CA ASN A 439 5.37 -13.70 14.88
C ASN A 439 4.83 -12.33 15.27
N ALA A 440 5.12 -11.28 14.52
CA ALA A 440 4.58 -9.94 14.76
C ALA A 440 3.05 -9.90 14.56
N ASP A 441 2.38 -8.89 15.14
CA ASP A 441 0.97 -8.63 14.86
C ASP A 441 0.78 -8.18 13.41
N ILE A 442 1.82 -7.57 12.84
CA ILE A 442 1.93 -7.28 11.42
C ILE A 442 3.38 -7.43 10.94
N GLY A 443 3.60 -8.38 10.06
CA GLY A 443 4.86 -8.57 9.34
C GLY A 443 4.87 -7.77 8.05
N ILE A 444 5.96 -7.02 7.80
CA ILE A 444 6.12 -6.14 6.63
C ILE A 444 7.40 -6.53 5.91
N ALA A 445 7.29 -7.04 4.67
CA ALA A 445 8.45 -7.34 3.85
C ALA A 445 8.75 -6.20 2.87
N MET A 446 10.03 -5.91 2.68
CA MET A 446 10.50 -4.98 1.65
C MET A 446 10.73 -5.72 0.33
N GLY A 447 10.52 -5.05 -0.80
CA GLY A 447 10.39 -5.65 -2.13
C GLY A 447 11.61 -6.37 -2.69
N SER A 448 12.81 -6.05 -2.22
CA SER A 448 14.03 -6.82 -2.49
C SER A 448 14.14 -8.07 -1.61
N GLY A 449 13.17 -8.27 -0.70
CA GLY A 449 13.16 -9.36 0.25
C GLY A 449 13.06 -10.73 -0.41
N SER A 450 13.57 -11.74 0.31
CA SER A 450 13.47 -13.13 -0.11
C SER A 450 12.01 -13.58 -0.27
N SER A 451 11.74 -14.53 -1.14
CA SER A 451 10.40 -15.14 -1.28
C SER A 451 9.85 -15.61 0.07
N VAL A 452 10.72 -16.08 0.97
CA VAL A 452 10.36 -16.53 2.32
C VAL A 452 9.89 -15.35 3.18
N ALA A 453 10.57 -14.19 3.13
CA ALA A 453 10.15 -12.99 3.85
C ALA A 453 8.79 -12.49 3.33
N MET A 454 8.61 -12.44 2.00
CA MET A 454 7.33 -12.09 1.39
C MET A 454 6.21 -13.03 1.80
N GLU A 455 6.45 -14.35 1.84
CA GLU A 455 5.44 -15.34 2.24
C GLU A 455 5.08 -15.22 3.73
N SER A 456 6.04 -14.88 4.58
CA SER A 456 5.88 -14.74 6.04
C SER A 456 5.29 -13.41 6.48
N SER A 457 5.15 -12.41 5.59
CA SER A 457 4.67 -11.07 5.90
C SER A 457 3.17 -10.91 5.63
N ASP A 458 2.55 -9.91 6.22
CA ASP A 458 1.15 -9.49 5.99
C ASP A 458 1.04 -8.34 5.00
N VAL A 459 2.11 -7.55 4.88
CA VAL A 459 2.25 -6.45 3.94
C VAL A 459 3.57 -6.59 3.19
N VAL A 460 3.54 -6.35 1.88
CA VAL A 460 4.76 -6.28 1.05
C VAL A 460 4.82 -4.91 0.40
N ILE A 461 5.96 -4.23 0.56
CA ILE A 461 6.28 -2.99 -0.13
C ILE A 461 7.17 -3.35 -1.31
N VAL A 462 6.65 -3.23 -2.54
CA VAL A 462 7.31 -3.73 -3.77
C VAL A 462 8.68 -3.09 -4.04
N LYS A 463 8.90 -1.84 -3.65
CA LYS A 463 10.23 -1.20 -3.61
C LYS A 463 10.61 -0.89 -2.16
N ASN A 464 11.90 -0.88 -1.88
CA ASN A 464 12.45 -0.53 -0.57
C ASN A 464 12.25 0.97 -0.28
N ASN A 465 11.01 1.35 0.06
CA ASN A 465 10.61 2.74 0.26
C ASN A 465 9.77 2.88 1.54
N LEU A 466 10.36 3.44 2.59
CA LEU A 466 9.72 3.64 3.89
C LEU A 466 8.57 4.67 3.86
N GLN A 467 8.58 5.63 2.92
CA GLN A 467 7.45 6.55 2.77
C GLN A 467 6.20 5.81 2.27
N LYS A 468 6.36 4.78 1.44
CA LYS A 468 5.25 3.89 1.05
C LYS A 468 4.71 3.11 2.24
N LEU A 469 5.57 2.71 3.17
CA LEU A 469 5.12 2.09 4.41
C LEU A 469 4.32 3.10 5.25
N PHE A 470 4.79 4.33 5.41
CA PHE A 470 4.03 5.37 6.12
C PHE A 470 2.71 5.68 5.40
N TYR A 471 2.71 5.76 4.07
CA TYR A 471 1.49 5.90 3.29
C TYR A 471 0.52 4.72 3.54
N SER A 472 1.00 3.49 3.63
CA SER A 472 0.18 2.32 3.93
C SER A 472 -0.47 2.40 5.31
N PHE A 473 0.25 2.91 6.32
CA PHE A 473 -0.26 3.20 7.65
C PHE A 473 -1.36 4.27 7.61
N MET A 474 -1.12 5.39 6.92
CA MET A 474 -2.12 6.45 6.75
C MET A 474 -3.38 5.98 6.02
N LEU A 475 -3.21 5.16 4.96
CA LEU A 475 -4.32 4.57 4.22
C LEU A 475 -5.15 3.63 5.11
N SER A 476 -4.49 2.83 5.96
CA SER A 476 -5.13 1.92 6.91
C SER A 476 -5.91 2.69 8.00
N ASN A 477 -5.35 3.77 8.52
CA ASN A 477 -6.04 4.67 9.44
C ASN A 477 -7.26 5.32 8.80
N ARG A 478 -7.14 5.76 7.54
CA ARG A 478 -8.25 6.35 6.79
C ARG A 478 -9.35 5.34 6.53
N LEU A 479 -8.99 4.09 6.21
CA LEU A 479 -9.94 2.98 6.09
C LEU A 479 -10.75 2.80 7.38
N ASN A 480 -10.09 2.67 8.52
CA ASN A 480 -10.77 2.49 9.81
C ASN A 480 -11.72 3.65 10.15
N ARG A 481 -11.31 4.89 9.89
CA ARG A 481 -12.19 6.07 10.09
C ARG A 481 -13.42 6.02 9.18
N ILE A 482 -13.27 5.61 7.93
CA ILE A 482 -14.39 5.49 6.98
C ILE A 482 -15.33 4.37 7.41
N ILE A 483 -14.81 3.20 7.81
CA ILE A 483 -15.64 2.08 8.30
C ILE A 483 -16.40 2.51 9.55
N LEU A 484 -15.75 3.14 10.51
CA LEU A 484 -16.41 3.62 11.73
C LEU A 484 -17.51 4.65 11.42
N ALA A 485 -17.23 5.62 10.55
CA ALA A 485 -18.22 6.60 10.11
C ALA A 485 -19.41 5.93 9.43
N ASN A 486 -19.18 4.95 8.57
CA ASN A 486 -20.21 4.15 7.90
C ASN A 486 -21.08 3.38 8.91
N ILE A 487 -20.48 2.75 9.91
CA ILE A 487 -21.19 2.03 10.98
C ILE A 487 -22.08 2.99 11.77
N ILE A 488 -21.54 4.12 12.22
CA ILE A 488 -22.30 5.13 12.98
C ILE A 488 -23.47 5.66 12.14
N PHE A 489 -23.21 5.98 10.87
CA PHE A 489 -24.25 6.44 9.95
C PHE A 489 -25.33 5.39 9.75
N SER A 490 -24.97 4.13 9.48
CA SER A 490 -25.93 3.02 9.27
C SER A 490 -26.81 2.79 10.50
N ILE A 491 -26.21 2.74 11.69
CA ILE A 491 -26.98 2.58 12.95
C ILE A 491 -27.91 3.77 13.17
N SER A 492 -27.45 5.01 12.91
CA SER A 492 -28.27 6.20 13.06
C SER A 492 -29.49 6.18 12.12
N VAL A 493 -29.29 5.79 10.87
CA VAL A 493 -30.40 5.68 9.89
C VAL A 493 -31.40 4.61 10.35
N ILE A 494 -30.95 3.43 10.77
CA ILE A 494 -31.84 2.36 11.27
C ILE A 494 -32.67 2.87 12.45
N VAL A 495 -32.03 3.52 13.44
CA VAL A 495 -32.72 4.05 14.63
C VAL A 495 -33.77 5.09 14.23
N ILE A 496 -33.43 6.04 13.36
CA ILE A 496 -34.35 7.07 12.89
C ILE A 496 -35.57 6.45 12.17
N LEU A 497 -35.32 5.52 11.24
CA LEU A 497 -36.38 4.86 10.48
C LEU A 497 -37.29 4.01 11.37
N VAL A 498 -36.72 3.30 12.35
CA VAL A 498 -37.49 2.55 13.35
C VAL A 498 -38.37 3.49 14.18
N LEU A 499 -37.86 4.62 14.66
CA LEU A 499 -38.63 5.62 15.40
C LEU A 499 -39.75 6.19 14.54
N LEU A 500 -39.49 6.61 13.30
CA LEU A 500 -40.49 7.12 12.39
C LEU A 500 -41.59 6.09 12.12
N ASN A 501 -41.25 4.79 12.01
CA ASN A 501 -42.24 3.73 11.85
C ASN A 501 -43.10 3.54 13.11
N ILE A 502 -42.51 3.59 14.31
CA ILE A 502 -43.27 3.51 15.57
C ILE A 502 -44.32 4.61 15.67
N PHE A 503 -43.97 5.81 15.25
CA PHE A 503 -44.92 6.94 15.22
C PHE A 503 -45.90 6.92 14.02
N GLY A 504 -45.78 5.93 13.09
CA GLY A 504 -46.66 5.83 11.89
C GLY A 504 -46.41 6.90 10.83
N LEU A 505 -45.22 7.49 10.84
CA LEU A 505 -44.81 8.55 9.89
C LEU A 505 -44.11 8.01 8.65
N LEU A 506 -44.01 6.69 8.51
CA LEU A 506 -43.23 6.05 7.44
C LEU A 506 -44.12 5.05 6.69
N ASN A 507 -44.17 5.15 5.36
CA ASN A 507 -44.76 4.14 4.48
C ASN A 507 -43.67 3.20 3.89
N LEU A 508 -44.12 2.06 3.35
CA LEU A 508 -43.21 1.02 2.87
C LEU A 508 -42.26 1.49 1.75
N PRO A 509 -42.71 2.21 0.70
CA PRO A 509 -41.83 2.70 -0.36
C PRO A 509 -40.75 3.67 0.13
N THR A 510 -41.13 4.65 0.99
CA THR A 510 -40.18 5.61 1.54
C THR A 510 -39.20 4.95 2.51
N ALA A 511 -39.67 3.94 3.27
CA ALA A 511 -38.81 3.13 4.15
C ALA A 511 -37.70 2.43 3.37
N VAL A 512 -38.06 1.76 2.27
CA VAL A 512 -37.10 1.07 1.38
C VAL A 512 -36.15 2.08 0.74
N LEU A 513 -36.68 3.20 0.22
CA LEU A 513 -35.84 4.21 -0.44
C LEU A 513 -34.76 4.76 0.49
N PHE A 514 -35.11 5.11 1.74
CA PHE A 514 -34.11 5.60 2.70
C PHE A 514 -33.17 4.50 3.18
N HIS A 515 -33.68 3.28 3.37
CA HIS A 515 -32.87 2.15 3.78
C HIS A 515 -31.82 1.79 2.72
N GLU A 516 -32.24 1.54 1.47
CA GLU A 516 -31.33 1.21 0.37
C GLU A 516 -30.46 2.40 -0.05
N GLY A 517 -31.02 3.62 0.01
CA GLY A 517 -30.24 4.85 -0.19
C GLY A 517 -29.09 4.97 0.80
N SER A 518 -29.29 4.58 2.06
CA SER A 518 -28.22 4.58 3.06
C SER A 518 -27.14 3.55 2.75
N THR A 519 -27.49 2.36 2.26
CA THR A 519 -26.54 1.33 1.83
C THR A 519 -25.67 1.82 0.67
N ILE A 520 -26.29 2.43 -0.34
CA ILE A 520 -25.56 3.02 -1.48
C ILE A 520 -24.60 4.12 -1.00
N LEU A 521 -25.02 5.01 -0.11
CA LEU A 521 -24.17 6.09 0.42
C LEU A 521 -22.96 5.54 1.18
N VAL A 522 -23.14 4.51 1.99
CA VAL A 522 -22.06 3.82 2.71
C VAL A 522 -21.04 3.22 1.75
N ILE A 523 -21.48 2.54 0.70
CA ILE A 523 -20.62 1.97 -0.33
C ILE A 523 -19.86 3.07 -1.07
N LEU A 524 -20.54 4.13 -1.51
CA LEU A 524 -19.92 5.27 -2.19
C LEU A 524 -18.86 5.95 -1.30
N ASN A 525 -19.11 6.05 0.00
CA ASN A 525 -18.12 6.58 0.94
C ASN A 525 -16.87 5.68 1.02
N GLY A 526 -17.05 4.34 0.99
CA GLY A 526 -15.94 3.38 0.93
C GLY A 526 -15.12 3.49 -0.37
N LEU A 527 -15.78 3.70 -1.52
CA LEU A 527 -15.13 3.86 -2.82
C LEU A 527 -14.19 5.08 -2.91
N ARG A 528 -14.31 6.06 -2.01
CA ARG A 528 -13.39 7.21 -1.94
C ARG A 528 -11.95 6.76 -1.68
N LEU A 529 -11.74 5.60 -1.06
CA LEU A 529 -10.42 5.04 -0.81
C LEU A 529 -9.68 4.64 -2.09
N LEU A 530 -10.37 4.37 -3.20
CA LEU A 530 -9.72 4.10 -4.50
C LEU A 530 -8.87 5.28 -5.01
N ARG A 531 -9.16 6.51 -4.55
CA ARG A 531 -8.51 7.75 -4.97
C ARG A 531 -7.85 8.49 -3.80
N ALA A 532 -7.68 7.82 -2.66
CA ALA A 532 -6.97 8.41 -1.54
C ALA A 532 -5.52 8.70 -1.97
N LYS A 533 -5.06 9.91 -1.69
CA LYS A 533 -3.67 10.35 -1.81
C LYS A 533 -3.09 10.47 -0.41
#